data_c14919c159b0b51515ba6bf285d6dfd5
#
_entry.id   c14919c159b0b51515ba6bf285d6dfd5
#
_cell.length_a   1.000
_cell.length_b   1.000
_cell.length_c   1.000
_cell.angle_alpha   90.00
_cell.angle_beta   90.00
_cell.angle_gamma   90.00
#
_symmetry.space_group_name_H-M   'P 1'
#
loop_
_entity.id
_entity.type
_entity.pdbx_description
1 polymer ?
#
loop_
_entity_poly.entity_id
_entity_poly.type
_entity_poly.pdbx_seq_one_letter_code
_entity_poly.pdbx_strand_id
1 'polypeptide(L)'
;FQIRREGAGTWLIDPIALEDGAEVRLGGLVDACSDALWIIHAASQDLPCMLDVGIRPPALFDTELAGRLLGAPSVGLAALLETKLGIRLRKAHSADNWATRPLPTSWLIYAALDVDYLIELADLLRTELVAGNRIAWAEEEFIHTLRVFSTPPAPRREPWRRLSGIQGLKHPRQLAVARALWQERDLVARRRDRPPSRILADAAIIEFASGIDPESPLPDAPEFSRIPGFNTR
;
A
#
# COMPACT_ATOMS: atom_id res chain seq x y z
N PHE A 1 3.94 -9.82 7.13
CA PHE A 1 2.49 -10.04 7.28
C PHE A 1 2.14 -10.23 8.74
N GLN A 2 0.99 -9.71 9.15
CA GLN A 2 0.43 -9.90 10.48
C GLN A 2 -0.83 -10.76 10.35
N ILE A 3 -0.93 -11.78 11.19
CA ILE A 3 -2.08 -12.69 11.16
C ILE A 3 -2.50 -12.96 12.58
N ARG A 4 -3.79 -12.80 12.86
CA ARG A 4 -4.43 -13.25 14.09
C ARG A 4 -5.49 -14.30 13.78
N ARG A 5 -5.51 -15.38 14.53
CA ARG A 5 -6.57 -16.39 14.49
C ARG A 5 -7.06 -16.63 15.91
N GLU A 6 -8.36 -16.72 16.06
CA GLU A 6 -8.97 -17.06 17.34
C GLU A 6 -8.46 -18.44 17.83
N GLY A 7 -8.10 -18.51 19.10
CA GLY A 7 -7.52 -19.71 19.71
C GLY A 7 -6.07 -20.04 19.33
N ALA A 8 -5.48 -19.34 18.34
CA ALA A 8 -4.09 -19.58 17.91
C ALA A 8 -3.13 -18.40 18.14
N GLY A 9 -3.68 -17.23 18.53
CA GLY A 9 -2.89 -16.05 18.81
C GLY A 9 -2.50 -15.21 17.57
N THR A 10 -1.51 -14.32 17.74
CA THR A 10 -1.02 -13.39 16.72
C THR A 10 0.36 -13.81 16.23
N TRP A 11 0.54 -13.81 14.92
CA TRP A 11 1.76 -14.21 14.24
C TRP A 11 2.27 -13.10 13.34
N LEU A 12 3.57 -12.85 13.39
CA LEU A 12 4.25 -11.95 12.48
C LEU A 12 5.15 -12.77 11.55
N ILE A 13 4.90 -12.67 10.25
CA ILE A 13 5.64 -13.39 9.22
C ILE A 13 6.48 -12.37 8.46
N ASP A 14 7.80 -12.52 8.54
CA ASP A 14 8.73 -11.73 7.74
C ASP A 14 9.06 -12.48 6.45
N PRO A 15 8.52 -12.09 5.29
CA PRO A 15 8.76 -12.79 4.04
C PRO A 15 10.23 -12.74 3.62
N ILE A 16 10.95 -11.65 3.96
CA ILE A 16 12.36 -11.47 3.60
C ILE A 16 13.23 -12.54 4.29
N ALA A 17 12.89 -12.93 5.52
CA ALA A 17 13.60 -13.98 6.25
C ALA A 17 13.36 -15.38 5.68
N LEU A 18 12.40 -15.55 4.77
CA LEU A 18 12.07 -16.82 4.13
C LEU A 18 12.74 -16.96 2.74
N GLU A 19 13.47 -15.95 2.30
CA GLU A 19 14.15 -15.94 1.01
C GLU A 19 15.47 -16.70 1.06
N ASP A 20 15.45 -17.98 0.68
CA ASP A 20 16.65 -18.71 0.24
C ASP A 20 16.89 -18.50 -1.28
N GLY A 21 16.81 -17.24 -1.76
CA GLY A 21 17.00 -16.90 -3.16
C GLY A 21 15.87 -17.30 -4.11
N ALA A 22 14.75 -17.80 -3.60
CA ALA A 22 13.55 -18.15 -4.34
C ALA A 22 12.43 -17.11 -4.11
N GLU A 23 11.54 -17.00 -5.08
CA GLU A 23 10.34 -16.18 -4.98
C GLU A 23 9.50 -16.58 -3.74
N VAL A 24 9.23 -15.64 -2.83
CA VAL A 24 8.43 -15.90 -1.63
C VAL A 24 6.99 -16.21 -2.06
N ARG A 25 6.55 -17.42 -1.73
CA ARG A 25 5.18 -17.87 -1.99
C ARG A 25 4.51 -18.29 -0.69
N LEU A 26 3.47 -17.57 -0.33
CA LEU A 26 2.66 -17.84 0.86
C LEU A 26 1.35 -18.56 0.52
N GLY A 27 1.25 -19.19 -0.66
CA GLY A 27 0.06 -19.92 -1.10
C GLY A 27 -0.40 -21.00 -0.13
N GLY A 28 0.52 -21.71 0.54
CA GLY A 28 0.17 -22.67 1.58
C GLY A 28 -0.59 -22.09 2.78
N LEU A 29 -0.46 -20.79 3.04
CA LEU A 29 -1.29 -20.10 4.02
C LEU A 29 -2.75 -20.02 3.57
N VAL A 30 -2.97 -19.74 2.27
CA VAL A 30 -4.31 -19.69 1.68
C VAL A 30 -4.97 -21.07 1.74
N ASP A 31 -4.22 -22.12 1.40
CA ASP A 31 -4.73 -23.50 1.48
C ASP A 31 -5.14 -23.87 2.91
N ALA A 32 -4.34 -23.48 3.91
CA ALA A 32 -4.63 -23.68 5.33
C ALA A 32 -5.79 -22.84 5.85
N CYS A 33 -6.18 -21.79 5.15
CA CYS A 33 -7.24 -20.86 5.51
C CYS A 33 -8.34 -20.78 4.43
N SER A 34 -8.49 -21.82 3.60
CA SER A 34 -9.37 -21.84 2.43
C SER A 34 -10.86 -21.73 2.75
N ASP A 35 -11.25 -22.05 3.97
CA ASP A 35 -12.62 -21.96 4.50
C ASP A 35 -12.82 -20.78 5.48
N ALA A 36 -11.77 -19.99 5.71
CA ALA A 36 -11.82 -18.89 6.66
C ALA A 36 -12.36 -17.59 6.05
N LEU A 37 -13.12 -16.84 6.84
CA LEU A 37 -13.40 -15.44 6.56
C LEU A 37 -12.19 -14.60 6.96
N TRP A 38 -11.63 -13.86 6.00
CA TRP A 38 -10.50 -12.97 6.26
C TRP A 38 -11.01 -11.59 6.65
N ILE A 39 -10.62 -11.15 7.83
CA ILE A 39 -10.95 -9.83 8.35
C ILE A 39 -9.73 -8.92 8.09
N ILE A 40 -9.92 -7.90 7.27
CA ILE A 40 -8.87 -6.95 6.88
C ILE A 40 -9.41 -5.53 7.08
N HIS A 41 -8.55 -4.60 7.47
CA HIS A 41 -8.89 -3.19 7.53
C HIS A 41 -8.38 -2.47 6.29
N ALA A 42 -9.27 -1.84 5.51
CA ALA A 42 -8.93 -1.17 4.25
C ALA A 42 -8.29 -2.11 3.21
N ALA A 43 -8.89 -3.28 2.99
CA ALA A 43 -8.36 -4.40 2.20
C ALA A 43 -7.87 -3.99 0.79
N SER A 44 -8.46 -2.97 0.19
CA SER A 44 -8.05 -2.46 -1.13
C SER A 44 -6.58 -1.99 -1.18
N GLN A 45 -5.95 -1.71 -0.03
CA GLN A 45 -4.56 -1.31 0.08
C GLN A 45 -3.62 -2.51 0.12
N ASP A 46 -4.03 -3.61 0.76
CA ASP A 46 -3.19 -4.79 1.01
C ASP A 46 -3.36 -5.86 -0.07
N LEU A 47 -4.57 -6.04 -0.60
CA LEU A 47 -4.87 -7.09 -1.58
C LEU A 47 -3.93 -7.10 -2.80
N PRO A 48 -3.51 -5.96 -3.40
CA PRO A 48 -2.54 -5.98 -4.48
C PRO A 48 -1.19 -6.60 -4.09
N CYS A 49 -0.66 -6.24 -2.90
CA CYS A 49 0.61 -6.79 -2.41
C CYS A 49 0.47 -8.27 -1.99
N MET A 50 -0.69 -8.65 -1.44
CA MET A 50 -1.01 -10.04 -1.12
C MET A 50 -1.03 -10.90 -2.39
N LEU A 51 -1.60 -10.36 -3.48
CA LEU A 51 -1.64 -11.04 -4.78
C LEU A 51 -0.26 -11.32 -5.35
N ASP A 52 0.69 -10.38 -5.18
CA ASP A 52 2.07 -10.53 -5.65
C ASP A 52 2.79 -11.73 -5.00
N VAL A 53 2.42 -12.10 -3.78
CA VAL A 53 2.97 -13.26 -3.06
C VAL A 53 2.05 -14.48 -3.08
N GLY A 54 1.05 -14.49 -3.96
CA GLY A 54 0.15 -15.63 -4.18
C GLY A 54 -0.97 -15.77 -3.15
N ILE A 55 -1.20 -14.78 -2.29
CA ILE A 55 -2.28 -14.79 -1.31
C ILE A 55 -3.58 -14.27 -1.95
N ARG A 56 -4.64 -15.08 -1.88
CA ARG A 56 -5.98 -14.74 -2.33
C ARG A 56 -7.01 -15.14 -1.27
N PRO A 57 -7.51 -14.19 -0.48
CA PRO A 57 -8.53 -14.48 0.53
C PRO A 57 -9.77 -15.09 -0.13
N PRO A 58 -10.33 -16.20 0.41
CA PRO A 58 -11.53 -16.82 -0.15
C PRO A 58 -12.79 -16.02 0.14
N ALA A 59 -12.82 -15.33 1.27
CA ALA A 59 -13.90 -14.44 1.71
C ALA A 59 -13.32 -13.27 2.50
N LEU A 60 -13.97 -12.11 2.45
CA LEU A 60 -13.52 -10.87 3.07
C LEU A 60 -14.59 -10.28 3.97
N PHE A 61 -14.14 -9.72 5.10
CA PHE A 61 -14.84 -8.70 5.87
C PHE A 61 -13.90 -7.49 6.02
N ASP A 62 -14.22 -6.37 5.38
CA ASP A 62 -13.43 -5.15 5.47
C ASP A 62 -14.01 -4.22 6.53
N THR A 63 -13.27 -4.02 7.62
CA THR A 63 -13.72 -3.20 8.74
C THR A 63 -13.77 -1.71 8.42
N GLU A 64 -13.00 -1.21 7.45
CA GLU A 64 -13.12 0.17 6.96
C GLU A 64 -14.41 0.37 6.18
N LEU A 65 -14.70 -0.50 5.21
CA LEU A 65 -15.95 -0.45 4.44
C LEU A 65 -17.18 -0.61 5.33
N ALA A 66 -17.14 -1.53 6.29
CA ALA A 66 -18.18 -1.69 7.29
C ALA A 66 -18.43 -0.41 8.07
N GLY A 67 -17.37 0.24 8.56
CA GLY A 67 -17.45 1.53 9.24
C GLY A 67 -18.05 2.63 8.38
N ARG A 68 -17.67 2.70 7.09
CA ARG A 68 -18.23 3.66 6.10
C ARG A 68 -19.74 3.46 5.92
N LEU A 69 -20.16 2.22 5.72
CA LEU A 69 -21.58 1.87 5.56
C LEU A 69 -22.41 2.17 6.82
N LEU A 70 -21.81 2.09 7.99
CA LEU A 70 -22.44 2.49 9.25
C LEU A 70 -22.46 4.00 9.48
N GLY A 71 -21.79 4.79 8.62
CA GLY A 71 -21.73 6.25 8.75
C GLY A 71 -20.77 6.72 9.85
N ALA A 72 -19.74 5.93 10.17
CA ALA A 72 -18.75 6.34 11.16
C ALA A 72 -18.04 7.66 10.73
N PRO A 73 -17.87 8.62 11.63
CA PRO A 73 -17.27 9.92 11.32
C PRO A 73 -15.80 9.82 10.94
N SER A 74 -15.13 8.77 11.39
CA SER A 74 -13.76 8.41 11.03
C SER A 74 -13.66 6.88 10.94
N VAL A 75 -13.07 6.39 9.85
CA VAL A 75 -13.03 4.96 9.52
C VAL A 75 -11.64 4.34 9.64
N GLY A 76 -10.60 5.13 9.98
CA GLY A 76 -9.28 4.57 10.25
C GLY A 76 -9.31 3.63 11.46
N LEU A 77 -8.47 2.58 11.42
CA LEU A 77 -8.46 1.51 12.43
C LEU A 77 -8.44 2.04 13.87
N ALA A 78 -7.52 2.95 14.19
CA ALA A 78 -7.41 3.51 15.55
C ALA A 78 -8.69 4.24 15.98
N ALA A 79 -9.36 4.95 15.07
CA ALA A 79 -10.60 5.66 15.36
C ALA A 79 -11.78 4.70 15.58
N LEU A 80 -11.86 3.64 14.75
CA LEU A 80 -12.89 2.61 14.93
C LEU A 80 -12.67 1.84 16.23
N LEU A 81 -11.45 1.45 16.56
CA LEU A 81 -11.14 0.78 17.83
C LEU A 81 -11.48 1.65 19.04
N GLU A 82 -11.14 2.95 19.00
CA GLU A 82 -11.47 3.86 20.09
C GLU A 82 -12.99 4.06 20.23
N THR A 83 -13.70 4.28 19.13
CA THR A 83 -15.13 4.59 19.18
C THR A 83 -16.01 3.36 19.43
N LYS A 84 -15.59 2.19 18.94
CA LYS A 84 -16.37 0.96 19.01
C LYS A 84 -16.02 0.06 20.19
N LEU A 85 -14.73 -0.02 20.53
CA LEU A 85 -14.23 -0.93 21.57
C LEU A 85 -13.60 -0.18 22.76
N GLY A 86 -13.48 1.16 22.71
CA GLY A 86 -12.81 1.95 23.77
C GLY A 86 -11.29 1.77 23.80
N ILE A 87 -10.70 1.16 22.77
CA ILE A 87 -9.27 0.83 22.71
C ILE A 87 -8.51 1.96 22.01
N ARG A 88 -7.52 2.53 22.70
CA ARG A 88 -6.65 3.58 22.15
C ARG A 88 -5.33 3.00 21.69
N LEU A 89 -5.12 2.97 20.37
CA LEU A 89 -3.80 2.67 19.81
C LEU A 89 -2.91 3.92 19.81
N ARG A 90 -1.65 3.76 20.22
CA ARG A 90 -0.65 4.81 20.06
C ARG A 90 -0.28 4.92 18.57
N LYS A 91 -0.35 6.13 18.02
CA LYS A 91 0.21 6.40 16.70
C LYS A 91 1.72 6.29 16.76
N ALA A 92 2.29 5.31 16.09
CA ALA A 92 3.72 5.07 16.01
C ALA A 92 4.03 4.40 14.67
N HIS A 93 5.28 4.47 14.23
CA HIS A 93 5.90 3.63 13.18
C HIS A 93 5.22 3.55 11.80
N SER A 94 4.09 4.22 11.53
CA SER A 94 3.41 4.18 10.23
C SER A 94 4.22 4.78 9.07
N ALA A 95 5.17 5.68 9.36
CA ALA A 95 6.04 6.33 8.38
C ALA A 95 7.48 5.80 8.40
N ASP A 96 7.79 4.80 9.22
CA ASP A 96 9.12 4.24 9.39
C ASP A 96 9.53 3.38 8.18
N ASN A 97 10.83 3.17 8.02
CA ASN A 97 11.36 2.35 6.94
C ASN A 97 11.27 0.85 7.27
N TRP A 98 10.15 0.22 6.99
CA TRP A 98 9.90 -1.20 7.27
C TRP A 98 10.81 -2.17 6.49
N ALA A 99 11.68 -1.69 5.60
CA ALA A 99 12.74 -2.49 4.98
C ALA A 99 13.97 -2.66 5.89
N THR A 100 14.03 -1.96 7.04
CA THR A 100 15.13 -2.10 8.01
C THR A 100 15.17 -3.51 8.60
N ARG A 101 16.36 -4.11 8.67
CA ARG A 101 16.58 -5.41 9.33
C ARG A 101 17.78 -5.32 10.26
N PRO A 102 17.71 -5.95 11.48
CA PRO A 102 16.50 -6.56 12.04
C PRO A 102 15.44 -5.51 12.40
N LEU A 103 14.16 -5.93 12.41
CA LEU A 103 13.06 -5.05 12.84
C LEU A 103 13.17 -4.78 14.36
N PRO A 104 13.07 -3.53 14.80
CA PRO A 104 13.03 -3.20 16.22
C PRO A 104 11.82 -3.83 16.93
N THR A 105 11.99 -4.26 18.18
CA THR A 105 10.92 -4.89 18.96
C THR A 105 9.67 -4.00 19.08
N SER A 106 9.83 -2.67 19.20
CA SER A 106 8.70 -1.74 19.24
C SER A 106 7.86 -1.75 17.96
N TRP A 107 8.49 -2.01 16.81
CA TRP A 107 7.78 -2.12 15.52
C TRP A 107 7.02 -3.45 15.42
N LEU A 108 7.61 -4.53 15.92
CA LEU A 108 6.92 -5.83 15.98
C LEU A 108 5.68 -5.74 16.87
N ILE A 109 5.77 -5.07 18.02
CA ILE A 109 4.61 -4.83 18.89
C ILE A 109 3.56 -3.99 18.16
N TYR A 110 3.97 -2.93 17.47
CA TYR A 110 3.06 -2.10 16.69
C TYR A 110 2.36 -2.91 15.60
N ALA A 111 3.10 -3.71 14.82
CA ALA A 111 2.56 -4.56 13.79
C ALA A 111 1.56 -5.60 14.32
N ALA A 112 1.79 -6.17 15.50
CA ALA A 112 0.86 -7.10 16.13
C ALA A 112 -0.46 -6.39 16.49
N LEU A 113 -0.41 -5.17 17.00
CA LEU A 113 -1.59 -4.39 17.39
C LEU A 113 -2.51 -4.05 16.21
N ASP A 114 -1.98 -4.01 14.97
CA ASP A 114 -2.80 -3.75 13.79
C ASP A 114 -3.81 -4.87 13.49
N VAL A 115 -3.62 -6.06 14.04
CA VAL A 115 -4.53 -7.21 13.85
C VAL A 115 -5.17 -7.72 15.13
N ASP A 116 -4.63 -7.36 16.30
CA ASP A 116 -5.01 -7.95 17.60
C ASP A 116 -6.50 -7.77 17.95
N TYR A 117 -7.13 -6.74 17.43
CA TYR A 117 -8.54 -6.43 17.77
C TYR A 117 -9.47 -6.45 16.56
N LEU A 118 -9.00 -6.97 15.41
CA LEU A 118 -9.82 -6.96 14.19
C LEU A 118 -11.00 -7.92 14.28
N ILE A 119 -10.88 -9.05 14.97
CA ILE A 119 -11.95 -10.04 15.12
C ILE A 119 -13.10 -9.41 15.91
N GLU A 120 -12.79 -8.88 17.09
CA GLU A 120 -13.76 -8.25 17.99
C GLU A 120 -14.42 -7.01 17.34
N LEU A 121 -13.64 -6.23 16.58
CA LEU A 121 -14.16 -5.10 15.83
C LEU A 121 -15.12 -5.56 14.73
N ALA A 122 -14.75 -6.59 13.98
CA ALA A 122 -15.60 -7.12 12.90
C ALA A 122 -16.92 -7.67 13.41
N ASP A 123 -16.92 -8.39 14.54
CA ASP A 123 -18.11 -8.95 15.14
C ASP A 123 -19.10 -7.85 15.58
N LEU A 124 -18.57 -6.78 16.18
CA LEU A 124 -19.38 -5.63 16.57
C LEU A 124 -19.95 -4.90 15.34
N LEU A 125 -19.10 -4.60 14.34
CA LEU A 125 -19.54 -3.93 13.11
C LEU A 125 -20.56 -4.78 12.35
N ARG A 126 -20.39 -6.09 12.29
CA ARG A 126 -21.36 -7.03 11.69
C ARG A 126 -22.71 -6.94 12.40
N THR A 127 -22.70 -6.95 13.73
CA THR A 127 -23.92 -6.83 14.54
C THR A 127 -24.66 -5.52 14.24
N GLU A 128 -23.94 -4.40 14.16
CA GLU A 128 -24.52 -3.10 13.82
C GLU A 128 -25.05 -3.06 12.36
N LEU A 129 -24.33 -3.68 11.40
CA LEU A 129 -24.80 -3.76 10.00
C LEU A 129 -26.10 -4.56 9.88
N VAL A 130 -26.22 -5.66 10.62
CA VAL A 130 -27.46 -6.47 10.68
C VAL A 130 -28.60 -5.64 11.29
N ALA A 131 -28.37 -5.02 12.44
CA ALA A 131 -29.38 -4.17 13.11
C ALA A 131 -29.83 -2.99 12.23
N GLY A 132 -28.92 -2.44 11.41
CA GLY A 132 -29.19 -1.35 10.46
C GLY A 132 -29.73 -1.80 9.10
N ASN A 133 -29.99 -3.09 8.88
CA ASN A 133 -30.38 -3.68 7.58
C ASN A 133 -29.41 -3.35 6.44
N ARG A 134 -28.09 -3.29 6.74
CA ARG A 134 -27.04 -2.93 5.78
C ARG A 134 -26.06 -4.06 5.49
N ILE A 135 -26.25 -5.23 6.11
CA ILE A 135 -25.32 -6.36 5.97
C ILE A 135 -25.21 -6.84 4.50
N ALA A 136 -26.32 -6.89 3.77
CA ALA A 136 -26.31 -7.30 2.36
C ALA A 136 -25.48 -6.34 1.49
N TRP A 137 -25.57 -5.03 1.72
CA TRP A 137 -24.75 -4.04 1.01
C TRP A 137 -23.25 -4.22 1.34
N ALA A 138 -22.93 -4.51 2.60
CA ALA A 138 -21.56 -4.75 3.00
C ALA A 138 -20.99 -6.01 2.33
N GLU A 139 -21.74 -7.08 2.28
CA GLU A 139 -21.34 -8.33 1.62
C GLU A 139 -21.12 -8.14 0.11
N GLU A 140 -21.97 -7.38 -0.57
CA GLU A 140 -21.77 -7.01 -1.98
C GLU A 140 -20.48 -6.21 -2.20
N GLU A 141 -20.20 -5.23 -1.34
CA GLU A 141 -18.96 -4.44 -1.41
C GLU A 141 -17.72 -5.28 -1.11
N PHE A 142 -17.78 -6.21 -0.17
CA PHE A 142 -16.65 -7.11 0.12
C PHE A 142 -16.37 -8.04 -1.07
N ILE A 143 -17.41 -8.63 -1.68
CA ILE A 143 -17.28 -9.44 -2.88
C ILE A 143 -16.74 -8.62 -4.05
N HIS A 144 -17.24 -7.38 -4.23
CA HIS A 144 -16.76 -6.47 -5.25
C HIS A 144 -15.26 -6.16 -5.06
N THR A 145 -14.85 -5.85 -3.84
CA THR A 145 -13.45 -5.56 -3.49
C THR A 145 -12.54 -6.74 -3.82
N LEU A 146 -12.89 -7.95 -3.40
CA LEU A 146 -12.13 -9.15 -3.75
C LEU A 146 -12.03 -9.32 -5.26
N ARG A 147 -13.13 -9.17 -5.99
CA ARG A 147 -13.15 -9.33 -7.46
C ARG A 147 -12.26 -8.31 -8.16
N VAL A 148 -12.31 -7.04 -7.76
CA VAL A 148 -11.52 -5.96 -8.37
C VAL A 148 -10.03 -6.17 -8.12
N PHE A 149 -9.65 -6.57 -6.91
CA PHE A 149 -8.24 -6.71 -6.51
C PHE A 149 -7.69 -8.13 -6.67
N SER A 150 -8.49 -9.11 -7.11
CA SER A 150 -8.03 -10.48 -7.43
C SER A 150 -7.27 -10.58 -8.76
N THR A 151 -7.28 -9.54 -9.57
CA THR A 151 -6.58 -9.50 -10.85
C THR A 151 -5.62 -8.31 -10.86
N PRO A 152 -4.36 -8.51 -11.26
CA PRO A 152 -3.45 -7.39 -11.41
C PRO A 152 -4.06 -6.35 -12.36
N PRO A 153 -4.01 -5.05 -12.02
CA PRO A 153 -4.51 -4.03 -12.92
C PRO A 153 -3.72 -4.04 -14.23
N ALA A 154 -4.42 -3.85 -15.35
CA ALA A 154 -3.75 -3.73 -16.64
C ALA A 154 -2.65 -2.65 -16.60
N PRO A 155 -1.47 -2.92 -17.16
CA PRO A 155 -0.40 -1.94 -17.20
C PRO A 155 -0.88 -0.64 -17.85
N ARG A 156 -0.66 0.47 -17.20
CA ARG A 156 -1.06 1.79 -17.74
C ARG A 156 -0.20 2.15 -18.93
N ARG A 157 -0.81 2.66 -19.99
CA ARG A 157 -0.08 3.07 -21.20
C ARG A 157 0.95 4.16 -20.93
N GLU A 158 0.65 5.12 -20.05
CA GLU A 158 1.49 6.29 -19.75
C GLU A 158 1.51 6.60 -18.25
N PRO A 159 2.12 5.75 -17.41
CA PRO A 159 2.10 5.90 -15.95
C PRO A 159 2.80 7.21 -15.49
N TRP A 160 3.78 7.71 -16.25
CA TRP A 160 4.50 8.95 -16.00
C TRP A 160 3.60 10.20 -15.99
N ARG A 161 2.44 10.16 -16.65
CA ARG A 161 1.46 11.26 -16.64
C ARG A 161 0.81 11.49 -15.26
N ARG A 162 1.12 10.64 -14.29
CA ARG A 162 0.69 10.80 -12.88
C ARG A 162 1.72 11.50 -12.01
N LEU A 163 2.86 11.90 -12.56
CA LEU A 163 3.81 12.73 -11.83
C LEU A 163 3.08 13.94 -11.23
N SER A 164 3.27 14.14 -9.92
CA SER A 164 2.72 15.30 -9.24
C SER A 164 3.28 16.59 -9.85
N GLY A 165 2.41 17.47 -10.36
CA GLY A 165 2.83 18.71 -11.03
C GLY A 165 2.96 18.62 -12.55
N ILE A 166 2.77 17.45 -13.16
CA ILE A 166 2.91 17.26 -14.63
C ILE A 166 2.03 18.21 -15.46
N GLN A 167 0.88 18.58 -14.92
CA GLN A 167 -0.06 19.53 -15.57
C GLN A 167 0.55 20.93 -15.76
N GLY A 168 1.61 21.26 -15.04
CA GLY A 168 2.37 22.52 -15.21
C GLY A 168 3.23 22.55 -16.48
N LEU A 169 3.62 21.38 -17.00
CA LEU A 169 4.42 21.28 -18.21
C LEU A 169 3.53 21.38 -19.45
N LYS A 170 3.74 22.41 -20.26
CA LYS A 170 2.90 22.68 -21.44
C LYS A 170 3.58 22.32 -22.77
N HIS A 171 4.92 22.35 -22.81
CA HIS A 171 5.66 22.11 -24.02
C HIS A 171 5.97 20.62 -24.23
N PRO A 172 5.82 20.05 -25.46
CA PRO A 172 6.06 18.65 -25.75
C PRO A 172 7.46 18.16 -25.32
N ARG A 173 8.49 19.01 -25.48
CA ARG A 173 9.86 18.70 -25.10
C ARG A 173 10.03 18.55 -23.59
N GLN A 174 9.40 19.43 -22.79
CA GLN A 174 9.38 19.32 -21.33
C GLN A 174 8.70 18.02 -20.88
N LEU A 175 7.58 17.66 -21.51
CA LEU A 175 6.88 16.40 -21.25
C LEU A 175 7.75 15.19 -21.66
N ALA A 176 8.49 15.26 -22.75
CA ALA A 176 9.41 14.19 -23.18
C ALA A 176 10.54 13.99 -22.16
N VAL A 177 11.12 15.08 -21.64
CA VAL A 177 12.15 15.03 -20.61
C VAL A 177 11.59 14.44 -19.30
N ALA A 178 10.43 14.91 -18.85
CA ALA A 178 9.79 14.37 -17.65
C ALA A 178 9.51 12.87 -17.79
N ARG A 179 9.04 12.42 -18.97
CA ARG A 179 8.83 11.00 -19.26
C ARG A 179 10.13 10.21 -19.20
N ALA A 180 11.21 10.68 -19.82
CA ALA A 180 12.49 9.98 -19.82
C ALA A 180 13.06 9.84 -18.40
N LEU A 181 13.05 10.93 -17.62
CA LEU A 181 13.50 10.90 -16.22
C LEU A 181 12.65 9.96 -15.36
N TRP A 182 11.33 9.94 -15.56
CA TRP A 182 10.44 9.01 -14.87
C TRP A 182 10.81 7.55 -15.21
N GLN A 183 11.04 7.23 -16.48
CA GLN A 183 11.41 5.89 -16.93
C GLN A 183 12.73 5.42 -16.33
N GLU A 184 13.77 6.26 -16.39
CA GLU A 184 15.08 5.94 -15.80
C GLU A 184 15.00 5.79 -14.28
N ARG A 185 14.26 6.67 -13.61
CA ARG A 185 13.99 6.55 -12.18
C ARG A 185 13.36 5.19 -11.83
N ASP A 186 12.34 4.78 -12.57
CA ASP A 186 11.64 3.52 -12.34
C ASP A 186 12.58 2.31 -12.53
N LEU A 187 13.42 2.33 -13.57
CA LEU A 187 14.44 1.30 -13.80
C LEU A 187 15.46 1.23 -12.65
N VAL A 188 15.96 2.37 -12.19
CA VAL A 188 16.92 2.43 -11.08
C VAL A 188 16.26 1.97 -9.78
N ALA A 189 15.00 2.38 -9.53
CA ALA A 189 14.23 1.99 -8.36
C ALA A 189 14.08 0.46 -8.28
N ARG A 190 13.70 -0.17 -9.40
CA ARG A 190 13.60 -1.64 -9.50
C ARG A 190 14.93 -2.35 -9.26
N ARG A 191 16.03 -1.87 -9.88
CA ARG A 191 17.37 -2.48 -9.69
C ARG A 191 17.88 -2.36 -8.26
N ARG A 192 17.52 -1.28 -7.55
CA ARG A 192 17.96 -1.02 -6.17
C ARG A 192 16.97 -1.50 -5.12
N ASP A 193 15.87 -2.08 -5.53
CA ASP A 193 14.74 -2.44 -4.68
C ASP A 193 14.37 -1.30 -3.71
N ARG A 194 14.13 -0.11 -4.29
CA ARG A 194 13.77 1.09 -3.53
C ARG A 194 12.57 1.80 -4.14
N PRO A 195 11.72 2.42 -3.31
CA PRO A 195 10.63 3.24 -3.83
C PRO A 195 11.13 4.34 -4.77
N PRO A 196 10.48 4.59 -5.92
CA PRO A 196 10.91 5.59 -6.90
C PRO A 196 11.14 6.98 -6.29
N SER A 197 10.32 7.40 -5.33
CA SER A 197 10.47 8.68 -4.62
C SER A 197 11.77 8.79 -3.80
N ARG A 198 12.38 7.67 -3.41
CA ARG A 198 13.69 7.62 -2.73
C ARG A 198 14.87 7.67 -3.71
N ILE A 199 14.62 7.44 -5.00
CA ILE A 199 15.62 7.60 -6.05
C ILE A 199 15.61 9.05 -6.54
N LEU A 200 14.42 9.58 -6.90
CA LEU A 200 14.25 10.95 -7.37
C LEU A 200 12.80 11.39 -7.10
N ALA A 201 12.61 12.49 -6.38
CA ALA A 201 11.28 13.00 -6.08
C ALA A 201 10.57 13.51 -7.36
N ASP A 202 9.25 13.41 -7.40
CA ASP A 202 8.43 13.94 -8.52
C ASP A 202 8.70 15.44 -8.73
N ALA A 203 8.81 16.20 -7.64
CA ALA A 203 9.09 17.64 -7.68
C ALA A 203 10.40 17.93 -8.42
N ALA A 204 11.47 17.15 -8.20
CA ALA A 204 12.75 17.35 -8.87
C ALA A 204 12.65 17.06 -10.39
N ILE A 205 11.88 16.05 -10.79
CA ILE A 205 11.61 15.78 -12.21
C ILE A 205 10.89 16.96 -12.86
N ILE A 206 9.84 17.46 -12.19
CA ILE A 206 9.03 18.57 -12.73
C ILE A 206 9.82 19.88 -12.77
N GLU A 207 10.57 20.18 -11.73
CA GLU A 207 11.44 21.37 -11.66
C GLU A 207 12.45 21.36 -12.80
N PHE A 208 13.17 20.25 -12.96
CA PHE A 208 14.12 20.10 -14.06
C PHE A 208 13.45 20.25 -15.43
N ALA A 209 12.36 19.52 -15.67
CA ALA A 209 11.67 19.55 -16.95
C ALA A 209 11.08 20.93 -17.28
N SER A 210 10.59 21.66 -16.27
CA SER A 210 10.08 23.03 -16.45
C SER A 210 11.15 24.04 -16.81
N GLY A 211 12.39 23.85 -16.30
CA GLY A 211 13.54 24.68 -16.61
C GLY A 211 14.17 24.45 -18.00
N ILE A 212 13.73 23.42 -18.72
CA ILE A 212 14.22 23.16 -20.08
C ILE A 212 13.64 24.20 -21.04
N ASP A 213 14.58 24.94 -21.66
CA ASP A 213 14.23 25.79 -22.79
C ASP A 213 13.90 24.92 -24.01
N PRO A 214 12.72 25.09 -24.61
CA PRO A 214 12.31 24.32 -25.78
C PRO A 214 13.25 24.41 -26.99
N GLU A 215 13.97 25.50 -27.15
CA GLU A 215 14.80 25.76 -28.31
C GLU A 215 16.29 25.47 -28.08
N SER A 216 16.72 25.30 -26.81
CA SER A 216 18.13 25.08 -26.46
C SER A 216 18.51 23.59 -26.40
N PRO A 217 19.79 23.21 -26.62
CA PRO A 217 20.25 21.84 -26.36
C PRO A 217 19.92 21.37 -24.94
N LEU A 218 19.80 20.05 -24.74
CA LEU A 218 19.71 19.53 -23.38
C LEU A 218 21.06 19.67 -22.68
N PRO A 219 21.08 19.91 -21.35
CA PRO A 219 22.31 19.99 -20.59
C PRO A 219 23.08 18.66 -20.65
N ASP A 220 24.41 18.76 -20.63
CA ASP A 220 25.29 17.60 -20.62
C ASP A 220 25.27 16.86 -19.27
N ALA A 221 25.71 15.59 -19.28
CA ALA A 221 25.72 14.73 -18.09
C ALA A 221 26.38 15.35 -16.83
N PRO A 222 27.48 16.12 -16.93
CA PRO A 222 28.06 16.81 -15.78
C PRO A 222 27.16 17.91 -15.20
N GLU A 223 26.32 18.53 -16.00
CA GLU A 223 25.37 19.57 -15.58
C GLU A 223 24.18 18.96 -14.82
N PHE A 224 23.74 17.76 -15.21
CA PHE A 224 22.73 17.02 -14.48
C PHE A 224 23.13 16.76 -13.01
N SER A 225 24.39 16.49 -12.74
CA SER A 225 24.88 16.21 -11.39
C SER A 225 24.84 17.44 -10.46
N ARG A 226 24.70 18.64 -10.99
CA ARG A 226 24.58 19.90 -10.23
C ARG A 226 23.15 20.23 -9.83
N ILE A 227 22.16 19.50 -10.35
CA ILE A 227 20.75 19.76 -10.10
C ILE A 227 20.36 19.13 -8.76
N PRO A 228 19.67 19.86 -7.86
CA PRO A 228 19.18 19.30 -6.61
C PRO A 228 18.32 18.06 -6.86
N GLY A 229 18.60 16.97 -6.16
CA GLY A 229 17.92 15.69 -6.31
C GLY A 229 18.57 14.70 -7.28
N PHE A 230 19.51 15.12 -8.13
CA PHE A 230 20.30 14.23 -9.01
C PHE A 230 21.66 13.83 -8.40
N ASN A 231 22.02 14.39 -7.26
CA ASN A 231 23.30 14.18 -6.56
C ASN A 231 23.28 13.04 -5.54
N THR A 232 22.44 12.05 -5.65
CA THR A 232 22.46 10.90 -4.73
C THR A 232 23.48 9.87 -5.21
N ARG A 233 24.62 9.81 -4.49
CA ARG A 233 25.58 8.70 -4.56
C ARG A 233 24.95 7.37 -4.18
#